data_fdc792e6d749e6381822535daf404000
#
_entry.id   fdc792e6d749e6381822535daf404000
#
_cell.length_a   1.000
_cell.length_b   1.000
_cell.length_c   1.000
_cell.angle_alpha   90.00
_cell.angle_beta   90.00
_cell.angle_gamma   90.00
#
_symmetry.space_group_name_H-M   'P 1'
#
loop_
_entity.id
_entity.type
_entity.pdbx_description
1 polymer ?
#
loop_
_entity_poly.entity_id
_entity_poly.type
_entity_poly.pdbx_seq_one_letter_code
_entity_poly.pdbx_strand_id
1 'polypeptide(L)'
;MKIVRVLNTNAVVSTDRQGKEIIITGAGIGFKKKKGEELDKSLVEKIYCLQSEEDNHRLQQVVREISEKYLETAGKVVVSARNAGLKVRDTLYVTLTDHINSAVERYQNGISLKNMMRHEIRKFYPQEYRIGCQAIEWIEKKTGIDLTPHMLRRYFANIRR
;
A
#
# COMPACT_ATOMS: atom_id res chain seq x y z
N MET A 1 8.46 -23.19 1.30
CA MET A 1 7.13 -22.51 1.35
C MET A 1 6.40 -22.83 0.06
N LYS A 2 5.17 -23.29 0.15
CA LYS A 2 4.35 -23.60 -1.04
C LYS A 2 3.40 -22.47 -1.37
N ILE A 3 3.18 -22.25 -2.65
CA ILE A 3 2.24 -21.25 -3.14
C ILE A 3 0.81 -21.76 -2.92
N VAL A 4 0.03 -21.00 -2.15
CA VAL A 4 -1.41 -21.25 -1.94
C VAL A 4 -2.22 -20.64 -3.09
N ARG A 5 -1.82 -19.46 -3.55
CA ARG A 5 -2.51 -18.70 -4.60
C ARG A 5 -1.54 -17.74 -5.28
N VAL A 6 -1.65 -17.58 -6.58
CA VAL A 6 -0.94 -16.55 -7.34
C VAL A 6 -1.89 -15.35 -7.46
N LEU A 7 -1.44 -14.17 -7.04
CA LEU A 7 -2.20 -12.93 -7.16
C LEU A 7 -1.92 -12.23 -8.49
N ASN A 8 -0.66 -12.08 -8.82
CA ASN A 8 -0.17 -11.54 -10.09
C ASN A 8 1.28 -12.00 -10.34
N THR A 9 1.93 -11.47 -11.35
CA THR A 9 3.31 -11.83 -11.71
C THR A 9 4.33 -11.59 -10.58
N ASN A 10 4.07 -10.62 -9.70
CA ASN A 10 4.98 -10.18 -8.65
C ASN A 10 4.47 -10.44 -7.23
N ALA A 11 3.34 -11.13 -7.07
CA ALA A 11 2.76 -11.39 -5.77
C ALA A 11 2.08 -12.76 -5.70
N VAL A 12 2.33 -13.47 -4.61
CA VAL A 12 1.74 -14.77 -4.29
C VAL A 12 1.28 -14.81 -2.84
N VAL A 13 0.35 -15.71 -2.55
CA VAL A 13 -0.04 -16.07 -1.19
C VAL A 13 0.61 -17.38 -0.81
N SER A 14 1.17 -17.42 0.39
CA SER A 14 1.70 -18.63 1.02
C SER A 14 1.20 -18.71 2.47
N THR A 15 1.65 -19.68 3.23
CA THR A 15 1.39 -19.79 4.66
C THR A 15 2.67 -19.66 5.47
N ASP A 16 2.57 -19.04 6.63
CA ASP A 16 3.64 -19.02 7.60
C ASP A 16 3.74 -20.36 8.37
N ARG A 17 4.64 -20.42 9.36
CA ARG A 17 4.83 -21.63 10.19
C ARG A 17 3.61 -21.96 11.07
N GLN A 18 2.72 -21.01 11.29
CA GLN A 18 1.50 -21.16 12.08
C GLN A 18 0.27 -21.48 11.23
N GLY A 19 0.45 -21.60 9.89
CA GLY A 19 -0.63 -21.86 8.93
C GLY A 19 -1.41 -20.62 8.52
N LYS A 20 -1.00 -19.42 8.93
CA LYS A 20 -1.65 -18.17 8.56
C LYS A 20 -1.24 -17.73 7.16
N GLU A 21 -2.20 -17.28 6.37
CA GLU A 21 -1.91 -16.74 5.03
C GLU A 21 -1.06 -15.47 5.12
N ILE A 22 -0.03 -15.42 4.30
CA ILE A 22 0.87 -14.30 4.10
C ILE A 22 0.96 -13.96 2.63
N ILE A 23 1.11 -12.68 2.33
CA ILE A 23 1.34 -12.20 0.97
C ILE A 23 2.84 -11.98 0.80
N ILE A 24 3.41 -12.56 -0.25
CA ILE A 24 4.83 -12.46 -0.59
C ILE A 24 4.96 -11.76 -1.93
N THR A 25 5.76 -10.71 -1.97
CA THR A 25 6.03 -9.96 -3.19
C THR A 25 7.50 -10.08 -3.58
N GLY A 26 7.74 -9.96 -4.88
CA GLY A 26 9.06 -9.95 -5.48
C GLY A 26 8.98 -10.04 -7.00
N ALA A 27 9.94 -9.44 -7.68
CA ALA A 27 9.95 -9.40 -9.14
C ALA A 27 9.89 -10.81 -9.75
N GLY A 28 8.80 -11.10 -10.48
CA GLY A 28 8.62 -12.38 -11.16
C GLY A 28 8.27 -13.57 -10.27
N ILE A 29 8.04 -13.39 -8.97
CA ILE A 29 7.80 -14.49 -8.01
C ILE A 29 6.58 -15.34 -8.35
N GLY A 30 5.55 -14.74 -8.99
CA GLY A 30 4.35 -15.41 -9.46
C GLY A 30 4.38 -15.79 -10.94
N PHE A 31 5.46 -15.45 -11.67
CA PHE A 31 5.52 -15.65 -13.11
C PHE A 31 5.52 -17.15 -13.46
N LYS A 32 4.54 -17.57 -14.28
CA LYS A 32 4.31 -18.97 -14.68
C LYS A 32 4.17 -19.97 -13.51
N LYS A 33 3.91 -19.47 -12.30
CA LYS A 33 3.72 -20.30 -11.12
C LYS A 33 2.26 -20.71 -10.93
N LYS A 34 2.07 -21.86 -10.28
CA LYS A 34 0.76 -22.43 -9.95
C LYS A 34 0.65 -22.75 -8.47
N LYS A 35 -0.59 -22.91 -8.00
CA LYS A 35 -0.89 -23.40 -6.65
C LYS A 35 -0.19 -24.74 -6.39
N GLY A 36 0.45 -24.87 -5.24
CA GLY A 36 1.15 -26.07 -4.78
C GLY A 36 2.63 -26.11 -5.14
N GLU A 37 3.11 -25.27 -6.04
CA GLU A 37 4.53 -25.19 -6.38
C GLU A 37 5.35 -24.56 -5.25
N GLU A 38 6.63 -24.91 -5.21
CA GLU A 38 7.58 -24.33 -4.29
C GLU A 38 7.91 -22.87 -4.66
N LEU A 39 7.93 -22.05 -3.63
CA LEU A 39 8.33 -20.65 -3.75
C LEU A 39 9.84 -20.56 -3.94
N ASP A 40 10.28 -19.81 -4.92
CA ASP A 40 11.70 -19.43 -5.05
C ASP A 40 12.02 -18.32 -4.03
N LYS A 41 12.75 -18.72 -2.98
CA LYS A 41 13.11 -17.81 -1.89
C LYS A 41 14.02 -16.67 -2.33
N SER A 42 14.78 -16.84 -3.41
CA SER A 42 15.69 -15.82 -3.93
C SER A 42 14.94 -14.62 -4.52
N LEU A 43 13.68 -14.82 -4.93
CA LEU A 43 12.80 -13.78 -5.48
C LEU A 43 11.99 -13.04 -4.40
N VAL A 44 12.07 -13.44 -3.13
CA VAL A 44 11.31 -12.81 -2.05
C VAL A 44 11.91 -11.44 -1.72
N GLU A 45 11.16 -10.38 -1.95
CA GLU A 45 11.53 -9.02 -1.58
C GLU A 45 10.85 -8.58 -0.29
N LYS A 46 9.52 -8.83 -0.16
CA LYS A 46 8.75 -8.45 1.01
C LYS A 46 7.69 -9.50 1.37
N ILE A 47 7.40 -9.57 2.66
CA ILE A 47 6.37 -10.43 3.22
C ILE A 47 5.40 -9.56 4.02
N TYR A 48 4.11 -9.69 3.73
CA TYR A 48 3.03 -8.98 4.41
C TYR A 48 2.17 -9.98 5.18
N CYS A 49 2.03 -9.76 6.48
CA CYS A 49 1.17 -10.53 7.35
C CYS A 49 0.33 -9.58 8.19
N LEU A 50 -0.93 -9.41 7.85
CA LEU A 50 -1.87 -8.60 8.62
C LEU A 50 -2.45 -9.44 9.76
N GLN A 51 -2.78 -8.80 10.89
CA GLN A 51 -3.30 -9.52 12.06
C GLN A 51 -4.70 -10.07 11.82
N SER A 52 -5.56 -9.30 11.15
CA SER A 52 -6.91 -9.69 10.78
C SER A 52 -6.93 -10.48 9.47
N GLU A 53 -7.63 -11.61 9.44
CA GLU A 53 -7.86 -12.38 8.21
C GLU A 53 -8.64 -11.57 7.18
N GLU A 54 -9.64 -10.80 7.63
CA GLU A 54 -10.42 -9.93 6.76
C GLU A 54 -9.55 -8.89 6.05
N ASP A 55 -8.66 -8.22 6.80
CA ASP A 55 -7.74 -7.24 6.22
C ASP A 55 -6.73 -7.90 5.27
N ASN A 56 -6.29 -9.12 5.60
CA ASN A 56 -5.40 -9.88 4.76
C ASN A 56 -6.08 -10.25 3.42
N HIS A 57 -7.34 -10.68 3.46
CA HIS A 57 -8.12 -10.93 2.24
C HIS A 57 -8.35 -9.66 1.41
N ARG A 58 -8.66 -8.54 2.03
CA ARG A 58 -8.78 -7.25 1.35
C ARG A 58 -7.47 -6.84 0.69
N LEU A 59 -6.34 -7.00 1.38
CA LEU A 59 -5.02 -6.71 0.81
C LEU A 59 -4.72 -7.61 -0.39
N GLN A 60 -5.09 -8.88 -0.35
CA GLN A 60 -4.94 -9.79 -1.48
C GLN A 60 -5.72 -9.31 -2.71
N GLN A 61 -6.96 -8.82 -2.53
CA GLN A 61 -7.76 -8.27 -3.63
C GLN A 61 -7.11 -7.01 -4.21
N VAL A 62 -6.69 -6.10 -3.34
CA VAL A 62 -6.00 -4.87 -3.74
C VAL A 62 -4.72 -5.17 -4.53
N VAL A 63 -3.91 -6.11 -4.05
CA VAL A 63 -2.64 -6.50 -4.71
C VAL A 63 -2.88 -7.14 -6.09
N ARG A 64 -4.00 -7.82 -6.31
CA ARG A 64 -4.33 -8.36 -7.64
C ARG A 64 -4.51 -7.29 -8.70
N GLU A 65 -5.15 -6.20 -8.33
CA GLU A 65 -5.66 -5.17 -9.24
C GLU A 65 -4.75 -3.95 -9.30
N ILE A 66 -3.96 -3.72 -8.25
CA ILE A 66 -3.20 -2.50 -8.05
C ILE A 66 -1.70 -2.74 -8.23
N SER A 67 -1.01 -1.76 -8.81
CA SER A 67 0.43 -1.82 -9.00
C SER A 67 1.20 -1.95 -7.68
N GLU A 68 2.22 -2.82 -7.67
CA GLU A 68 3.15 -3.02 -6.55
C GLU A 68 3.81 -1.72 -6.07
N LYS A 69 4.01 -0.76 -6.97
CA LYS A 69 4.55 0.56 -6.64
C LYS A 69 3.75 1.29 -5.56
N TYR A 70 2.43 1.16 -5.61
CA TYR A 70 1.54 1.80 -4.63
C TYR A 70 1.52 1.05 -3.30
N LEU A 71 1.61 -0.27 -3.34
CA LEU A 71 1.75 -1.10 -2.16
C LEU A 71 3.05 -0.76 -1.39
N GLU A 72 4.16 -0.61 -2.09
CA GLU A 72 5.43 -0.22 -1.51
C GLU A 72 5.37 1.18 -0.87
N THR A 73 4.74 2.14 -1.56
CA THR A 73 4.56 3.50 -1.03
C THR A 73 3.68 3.49 0.22
N ALA A 74 2.58 2.75 0.23
CA ALA A 74 1.73 2.59 1.41
C ALA A 74 2.51 2.00 2.60
N GLY A 75 3.40 1.02 2.35
CA GLY A 75 4.29 0.46 3.37
C GLY A 75 5.23 1.49 3.97
N LYS A 76 5.85 2.32 3.15
CA LYS A 76 6.71 3.42 3.62
C LYS A 76 5.95 4.42 4.49
N VAL A 77 4.71 4.76 4.11
CA VAL A 77 3.84 5.66 4.89
C VAL A 77 3.51 5.06 6.25
N VAL A 78 3.12 3.78 6.30
CA VAL A 78 2.81 3.08 7.55
C VAL A 78 4.02 3.05 8.48
N VAL A 79 5.21 2.72 7.96
CA VAL A 79 6.45 2.72 8.74
C VAL A 79 6.78 4.12 9.24
N SER A 80 6.69 5.15 8.40
CA SER A 80 6.95 6.54 8.79
C SER A 80 5.99 7.02 9.87
N ALA A 81 4.71 6.67 9.77
CA ALA A 81 3.71 7.01 10.77
C ALA A 81 4.00 6.35 12.13
N ARG A 82 4.35 5.07 12.13
CA ARG A 82 4.75 4.34 13.36
C ARG A 82 6.01 4.92 13.98
N ASN A 83 7.02 5.24 13.17
CA ASN A 83 8.27 5.86 13.63
C ASN A 83 8.04 7.28 14.21
N ALA A 84 7.03 7.98 13.74
CA ALA A 84 6.59 9.26 14.30
C ALA A 84 5.74 9.11 15.57
N GLY A 85 5.53 7.90 16.08
CA GLY A 85 4.75 7.62 17.28
C GLY A 85 3.23 7.62 17.08
N LEU A 86 2.75 7.62 15.83
CA LEU A 86 1.33 7.55 15.53
C LEU A 86 0.82 6.11 15.69
N LYS A 87 -0.35 5.97 16.30
CA LYS A 87 -1.05 4.68 16.40
C LYS A 87 -1.76 4.40 15.08
N VAL A 88 -1.21 3.50 14.29
CA VAL A 88 -1.78 3.09 13.01
C VAL A 88 -2.20 1.63 13.04
N ARG A 89 -3.39 1.36 12.50
CA ARG A 89 -3.92 0.00 12.32
C ARG A 89 -3.41 -0.61 11.03
N ASP A 90 -3.39 -1.92 10.95
CA ASP A 90 -3.02 -2.65 9.72
C ASP A 90 -3.98 -2.36 8.55
N THR A 91 -5.25 -2.04 8.85
CA THR A 91 -6.23 -1.57 7.86
C THR A 91 -5.75 -0.36 7.05
N LEU A 92 -4.91 0.49 7.66
CA LEU A 92 -4.34 1.65 6.96
C LEU A 92 -3.57 1.23 5.70
N TYR A 93 -2.87 0.11 5.76
CA TYR A 93 -2.11 -0.41 4.62
C TYR A 93 -3.00 -0.62 3.40
N VAL A 94 -4.11 -1.33 3.59
CA VAL A 94 -5.09 -1.63 2.53
C VAL A 94 -5.72 -0.34 2.01
N THR A 95 -6.19 0.51 2.93
CA THR A 95 -6.88 1.75 2.61
C THR A 95 -5.99 2.74 1.87
N LEU A 96 -4.72 2.87 2.28
CA LEU A 96 -3.76 3.74 1.60
C LEU A 96 -3.44 3.27 0.20
N THR A 97 -3.22 1.97 0.01
CA THR A 97 -2.92 1.42 -1.31
C THR A 97 -4.06 1.71 -2.29
N ASP A 98 -5.31 1.48 -1.88
CA ASP A 98 -6.50 1.79 -2.67
C ASP A 98 -6.64 3.29 -2.96
N HIS A 99 -6.38 4.13 -1.95
CA HIS A 99 -6.46 5.59 -2.13
C HIS A 99 -5.39 6.14 -3.06
N ILE A 100 -4.17 5.63 -3.00
CA ILE A 100 -3.10 6.01 -3.92
C ILE A 100 -3.50 5.67 -5.35
N ASN A 101 -3.97 4.44 -5.56
CA ASN A 101 -4.43 4.01 -6.87
C ASN A 101 -5.56 4.90 -7.41
N SER A 102 -6.60 5.13 -6.61
CA SER A 102 -7.73 5.99 -6.99
C SER A 102 -7.33 7.44 -7.25
N ALA A 103 -6.33 7.96 -6.55
CA ALA A 103 -5.82 9.31 -6.79
C ALA A 103 -5.07 9.41 -8.12
N VAL A 104 -4.25 8.40 -8.43
CA VAL A 104 -3.54 8.33 -9.72
C VAL A 104 -4.53 8.20 -10.87
N GLU A 105 -5.53 7.34 -10.76
CA GLU A 105 -6.59 7.19 -11.78
C GLU A 105 -7.33 8.50 -12.03
N ARG A 106 -7.73 9.22 -10.97
CA ARG A 106 -8.36 10.53 -11.11
C ARG A 106 -7.46 11.53 -11.82
N TYR A 107 -6.19 11.58 -11.44
CA TYR A 107 -5.23 12.45 -12.10
C TYR A 107 -5.12 12.14 -13.59
N GLN A 108 -4.99 10.86 -13.97
CA GLN A 108 -4.90 10.41 -15.36
C GLN A 108 -6.16 10.73 -16.17
N ASN A 109 -7.33 10.74 -15.51
CA ASN A 109 -8.62 11.10 -16.10
C ASN A 109 -8.90 12.61 -16.08
N GLY A 110 -7.94 13.45 -15.67
CA GLY A 110 -8.07 14.90 -15.62
C GLY A 110 -9.04 15.41 -14.52
N ILE A 111 -9.40 14.57 -13.55
CA ILE A 111 -10.29 14.94 -12.46
C ILE A 111 -9.49 15.62 -11.34
N SER A 112 -9.68 16.93 -11.18
CA SER A 112 -9.05 17.70 -10.11
C SER A 112 -9.98 17.86 -8.91
N LEU A 113 -9.51 17.48 -7.72
CA LEU A 113 -10.20 17.72 -6.47
C LEU A 113 -9.48 18.85 -5.71
N LYS A 114 -10.11 20.00 -5.59
CA LYS A 114 -9.57 21.12 -4.80
C LYS A 114 -9.47 20.71 -3.33
N ASN A 115 -8.29 20.87 -2.75
CA ASN A 115 -8.08 20.63 -1.32
C ASN A 115 -8.34 21.93 -0.52
N MET A 116 -9.56 22.10 -0.05
CA MET A 116 -9.98 23.28 0.71
C MET A 116 -9.48 23.26 2.17
N MET A 117 -9.01 22.12 2.69
CA MET A 117 -8.61 21.96 4.09
C MET A 117 -7.10 21.81 4.31
N ARG A 118 -6.29 22.14 3.31
CA ARG A 118 -4.82 21.98 3.39
C ARG A 118 -4.21 22.77 4.56
N HIS A 119 -4.73 24.00 4.77
CA HIS A 119 -4.22 24.88 5.81
C HIS A 119 -4.53 24.35 7.21
N GLU A 120 -5.76 23.93 7.43
CA GLU A 120 -6.23 23.35 8.70
C GLU A 120 -5.49 22.07 9.03
N ILE A 121 -5.28 21.18 8.05
CA ILE A 121 -4.55 19.94 8.25
C ILE A 121 -3.11 20.23 8.66
N ARG A 122 -2.44 21.14 7.98
CA ARG A 122 -1.07 21.54 8.32
C ARG A 122 -0.97 22.12 9.73
N LYS A 123 -1.98 22.90 10.15
CA LYS A 123 -2.04 23.54 11.47
C LYS A 123 -2.32 22.56 12.60
N PHE A 124 -3.30 21.67 12.43
CA PHE A 124 -3.80 20.81 13.50
C PHE A 124 -3.16 19.42 13.51
N TYR A 125 -2.61 18.96 12.39
CA TYR A 125 -2.02 17.64 12.20
C TYR A 125 -0.64 17.73 11.50
N PRO A 126 0.34 18.42 12.10
CA PRO A 126 1.61 18.71 11.42
C PRO A 126 2.44 17.45 11.12
N GLN A 127 2.39 16.42 11.95
CA GLN A 127 3.11 15.17 11.73
C GLN A 127 2.53 14.40 10.53
N GLU A 128 1.21 14.22 10.56
CA GLU A 128 0.48 13.55 9.48
C GLU A 128 0.66 14.31 8.16
N TYR A 129 0.58 15.64 8.20
CA TYR A 129 0.82 16.49 7.02
C TYR A 129 2.20 16.24 6.42
N ARG A 130 3.24 16.18 7.24
CA ARG A 130 4.61 15.92 6.80
C ARG A 130 4.75 14.55 6.15
N ILE A 131 4.15 13.51 6.75
CA ILE A 131 4.15 12.15 6.21
C ILE A 131 3.42 12.11 4.86
N GLY A 132 2.29 12.81 4.74
CA GLY A 132 1.55 12.94 3.49
C GLY A 132 2.37 13.61 2.38
N CYS A 133 3.10 14.66 2.69
CA CYS A 133 4.01 15.30 1.73
C CYS A 133 5.11 14.34 1.26
N GLN A 134 5.71 13.58 2.17
CA GLN A 134 6.69 12.56 1.81
C GLN A 134 6.09 11.46 0.91
N ALA A 135 4.87 11.03 1.19
CA ALA A 135 4.17 10.03 0.37
C ALA A 135 3.99 10.54 -1.08
N ILE A 136 3.62 11.78 -1.26
CA ILE A 136 3.48 12.41 -2.58
C ILE A 136 4.82 12.42 -3.32
N GLU A 137 5.91 12.79 -2.66
CA GLU A 137 7.27 12.78 -3.24
C GLU A 137 7.68 11.36 -3.68
N TRP A 138 7.37 10.34 -2.89
CA TRP A 138 7.67 8.95 -3.25
C TRP A 138 6.88 8.49 -4.48
N ILE A 139 5.61 8.89 -4.58
CA ILE A 139 4.76 8.57 -5.74
C ILE A 139 5.28 9.28 -6.98
N GLU A 140 5.60 10.57 -6.88
CA GLU A 140 6.12 11.36 -7.98
C GLU A 140 7.43 10.78 -8.52
N LYS A 141 8.36 10.41 -7.64
CA LYS A 141 9.62 9.76 -8.04
C LYS A 141 9.41 8.44 -8.78
N LYS A 142 8.38 7.67 -8.41
CA LYS A 142 8.10 6.35 -9.04
C LYS A 142 7.26 6.42 -10.30
N THR A 143 6.37 7.39 -10.40
CA THR A 143 5.36 7.47 -11.47
C THR A 143 5.52 8.66 -12.40
N GLY A 144 6.29 9.68 -11.99
CA GLY A 144 6.35 10.99 -12.68
C GLY A 144 5.08 11.84 -12.50
N ILE A 145 4.16 11.44 -11.61
CA ILE A 145 2.86 12.08 -11.42
C ILE A 145 2.91 12.95 -10.16
N ASP A 146 2.68 14.26 -10.30
CA ASP A 146 2.51 15.18 -9.16
C ASP A 146 1.07 15.12 -8.65
N LEU A 147 0.89 14.52 -7.49
CA LEU A 147 -0.39 14.39 -6.81
C LEU A 147 -0.63 15.47 -5.74
N THR A 148 0.25 16.46 -5.62
CA THR A 148 0.17 17.51 -4.59
C THR A 148 -1.22 18.17 -4.50
N PRO A 149 -1.91 18.49 -5.62
CA PRO A 149 -3.23 19.10 -5.54
C PRO A 149 -4.34 18.15 -5.08
N HIS A 150 -4.13 16.82 -5.18
CA HIS A 150 -5.20 15.83 -5.14
C HIS A 150 -5.24 14.97 -3.88
N MET A 151 -4.10 14.78 -3.19
CA MET A 151 -3.99 13.73 -2.17
C MET A 151 -4.07 14.19 -0.73
N LEU A 152 -3.78 15.44 -0.42
CA LEU A 152 -3.60 15.89 0.97
C LEU A 152 -4.84 15.75 1.86
N ARG A 153 -6.04 15.71 1.30
CA ARG A 153 -7.28 15.70 2.09
C ARG A 153 -7.66 14.34 2.67
N ARG A 154 -7.46 13.25 1.92
CA ARG A 154 -7.93 11.90 2.34
C ARG A 154 -6.91 11.11 3.15
N TYR A 155 -5.63 11.34 2.93
CA TYR A 155 -4.57 10.64 3.66
C TYR A 155 -4.63 10.85 5.17
N PHE A 156 -4.91 12.10 5.59
CA PHE A 156 -4.85 12.47 6.99
C PHE A 156 -6.04 11.97 7.80
N ALA A 157 -7.21 11.91 7.21
CA ALA A 157 -8.39 11.34 7.86
C ALA A 157 -8.23 9.84 8.15
N ASN A 158 -7.43 9.14 7.35
CA ASN A 158 -7.25 7.69 7.46
C ASN A 158 -6.07 7.28 8.37
N ILE A 159 -5.06 8.13 8.56
CA ILE A 159 -3.95 7.84 9.48
C ILE A 159 -4.44 7.77 10.93
N ARG A 160 -5.49 8.50 11.28
CA ARG A 160 -6.08 8.50 12.64
C ARG A 160 -7.22 7.52 12.86
N ARG A 161 -7.79 6.97 11.83
CA ARG A 161 -8.87 5.97 11.93
C ARG A 161 -8.30 4.56 11.98
#